data_3b12d018b015cc5e1c58e3c5512b17cc
#
_entry.id   3b12d018b015cc5e1c58e3c5512b17cc
#
_cell.length_a   1.000
_cell.length_b   1.000
_cell.length_c   1.000
_cell.angle_alpha   90.00
_cell.angle_beta   90.00
_cell.angle_gamma   90.00
#
_symmetry.space_group_name_H-M   'P 1'
#
loop_
_entity.id
_entity.type
_entity.pdbx_description
1 polymer ?
#
loop_
_entity_poly.entity_id
_entity_poly.type
_entity_poly.pdbx_seq_one_letter_code
_entity_poly.pdbx_strand_id
1 'polypeptide(L)'
;MISLRRTLLIMLALILLVTQLVSALWLWHESREQISFLVNETLSAKVRTEQVDKEIREAIAALLIPSLVMMAVTLLLSWLAVSWIVRPLNQLQARLEKRSPSNLTPIDIDSSMTEITSITRTLNHLFSRLQHTLRQERLFTADAAHELRTPLAGVRLHLELMEQSGVPEATTLVQRIDQLMHTVEQLLMLSRVGQNFASGHYPQLELISEVVLAQRSELCEMLALRGQHLRLETPSQLAMHGDAMLLRLMLRNLVENAHRYSPEGSDILLRVTLSADEHGCILQVIDSGPGIDESRASELTEPFHRLDRRFGGSGLGLNIVVRILQLHKGQLTLRNNRPGPGLNACCRLPLTPQDFG
;
A
#
# COMPACT_ATOMS: atom_id res chain seq x y z
N MET A 1 21.70 20.98 19.11
CA MET A 1 20.38 20.89 18.48
C MET A 1 19.59 22.13 18.84
N ILE A 2 19.12 22.89 17.87
CA ILE A 2 18.49 24.20 18.10
C ILE A 2 16.98 24.01 17.82
N SER A 3 16.15 24.57 18.73
CA SER A 3 14.70 24.50 18.55
C SER A 3 14.24 25.36 17.38
N LEU A 4 13.32 24.85 16.56
CA LEU A 4 12.72 25.51 15.40
C LEU A 4 12.20 26.91 15.79
N ARG A 5 11.49 27.00 16.94
CA ARG A 5 10.96 28.24 17.49
C ARG A 5 12.07 29.25 17.79
N ARG A 6 13.16 28.77 18.40
CA ARG A 6 14.30 29.62 18.76
C ARG A 6 15.05 30.12 17.53
N THR A 7 15.26 29.24 16.53
CA THR A 7 15.90 29.60 15.25
C THR A 7 15.07 30.63 14.51
N LEU A 8 13.76 30.43 14.42
CA LEU A 8 12.84 31.35 13.76
C LEU A 8 12.81 32.71 14.42
N LEU A 9 12.71 32.78 15.78
CA LEU A 9 12.75 34.01 16.54
C LEU A 9 14.08 34.73 16.38
N ILE A 10 15.20 34.03 16.42
CA ILE A 10 16.53 34.64 16.28
C ILE A 10 16.72 35.21 14.86
N MET A 11 16.35 34.44 13.79
CA MET A 11 16.41 34.93 12.43
C MET A 11 15.53 36.16 12.21
N LEU A 12 14.29 36.13 12.70
CA LEU A 12 13.34 37.23 12.57
C LEU A 12 13.83 38.48 13.31
N ALA A 13 14.33 38.30 14.54
CA ALA A 13 14.93 39.37 15.33
C ALA A 13 16.18 39.96 14.66
N LEU A 14 17.04 39.13 14.09
CA LEU A 14 18.24 39.56 13.37
C LEU A 14 17.89 40.33 12.09
N ILE A 15 16.91 39.86 11.31
CA ILE A 15 16.41 40.56 10.13
C ILE A 15 15.86 41.94 10.52
N LEU A 16 15.01 42.01 11.55
CA LEU A 16 14.45 43.25 12.06
C LEU A 16 15.55 44.20 12.56
N LEU A 17 16.53 43.70 13.29
CA LEU A 17 17.62 44.50 13.82
C LEU A 17 18.50 45.07 12.72
N VAL A 18 18.87 44.25 11.72
CA VAL A 18 19.69 44.73 10.59
C VAL A 18 18.92 45.75 9.75
N THR A 19 17.63 45.52 9.48
CA THR A 19 16.79 46.45 8.71
C THR A 19 16.60 47.76 9.45
N GLN A 20 16.39 47.74 10.77
CA GLN A 20 16.31 48.95 11.63
C GLN A 20 17.62 49.74 11.68
N LEU A 21 18.77 49.06 11.82
CA LEU A 21 20.09 49.70 11.81
C LEU A 21 20.40 50.37 10.48
N VAL A 22 20.14 49.70 9.36
CA VAL A 22 20.38 50.29 8.04
C VAL A 22 19.44 51.48 7.78
N SER A 23 18.17 51.38 8.18
CA SER A 23 17.20 52.48 8.09
C SER A 23 17.60 53.67 8.94
N ALA A 24 18.06 53.44 10.18
CA ALA A 24 18.51 54.50 11.08
C ALA A 24 19.81 55.21 10.57
N LEU A 25 20.77 54.44 10.04
CA LEU A 25 21.98 54.98 9.42
C LEU A 25 21.69 55.84 8.19
N TRP A 26 20.72 55.35 7.35
CA TRP A 26 20.28 56.11 6.19
C TRP A 26 19.60 57.42 6.57
N LEU A 27 18.65 57.37 7.49
CA LEU A 27 17.98 58.59 8.03
C LEU A 27 18.95 59.56 8.66
N TRP A 28 19.96 59.07 9.38
CA TRP A 28 21.01 59.91 9.98
C TRP A 28 21.88 60.59 8.90
N HIS A 29 22.24 59.85 7.83
CA HIS A 29 23.01 60.39 6.73
C HIS A 29 22.25 61.47 5.98
N GLU A 30 20.99 61.19 5.62
CA GLU A 30 20.09 62.09 4.92
C GLU A 30 19.80 63.37 5.76
N SER A 31 19.50 63.21 7.05
CA SER A 31 19.27 64.35 7.97
C SER A 31 20.48 65.26 8.08
N ARG A 32 21.69 64.68 7.99
CA ARG A 32 22.90 65.44 8.08
C ARG A 32 23.17 66.30 6.81
N GLU A 33 22.84 65.80 5.64
CA GLU A 33 22.90 66.57 4.40
C GLU A 33 21.86 67.67 4.36
N GLN A 34 20.62 67.41 4.77
CA GLN A 34 19.54 68.42 4.82
C GLN A 34 19.87 69.58 5.80
N ILE A 35 20.43 69.28 6.96
CA ILE A 35 20.85 70.29 7.96
C ILE A 35 21.97 71.14 7.39
N SER A 36 22.94 70.55 6.66
CA SER A 36 24.04 71.32 6.05
C SER A 36 23.57 72.30 4.95
N PHE A 37 22.49 71.97 4.25
CA PHE A 37 21.85 72.82 3.25
C PHE A 37 21.10 74.00 3.89
N LEU A 38 20.33 73.77 4.93
CA LEU A 38 19.54 74.82 5.65
C LEU A 38 20.44 75.88 6.31
N VAL A 39 21.69 75.54 6.67
CA VAL A 39 22.65 76.50 7.26
C VAL A 39 23.30 77.41 6.24
N ASN A 40 23.24 77.08 4.96
CA ASN A 40 23.97 77.80 3.91
C ASN A 40 23.09 78.74 3.05
N GLU A 41 21.83 79.03 3.44
CA GLU A 41 20.89 79.80 2.58
C GLU A 41 20.92 81.31 2.82
N THR A 42 21.50 82.01 1.86
CA THR A 42 21.20 83.43 1.56
C THR A 42 20.71 83.54 0.13
N LEU A 43 19.47 83.26 -0.19
CA LEU A 43 18.92 83.39 -1.55
C LEU A 43 17.51 83.98 -1.60
N SER A 44 17.25 84.76 -2.69
CA SER A 44 16.12 85.65 -2.94
C SER A 44 14.79 84.91 -3.27
N ALA A 45 13.63 85.51 -2.89
CA ALA A 45 12.28 84.91 -2.79
C ALA A 45 11.63 84.37 -4.07
N LYS A 46 12.10 84.66 -5.26
CA LYS A 46 11.42 84.26 -6.50
C LYS A 46 11.94 82.94 -7.13
N VAL A 47 13.10 82.54 -6.73
CA VAL A 47 13.69 81.24 -7.09
C VAL A 47 13.21 80.12 -6.14
N ARG A 48 12.54 80.52 -5.09
CA ARG A 48 12.22 79.68 -3.94
C ARG A 48 11.13 78.64 -4.19
N THR A 49 10.11 78.91 -5.06
CA THR A 49 8.97 77.97 -5.25
C THR A 49 9.31 76.80 -6.16
N GLU A 50 10.04 77.02 -7.26
CA GLU A 50 10.43 75.91 -8.13
C GLU A 50 11.55 75.03 -7.51
N GLN A 51 12.45 75.62 -6.71
CA GLN A 51 13.46 74.89 -5.98
C GLN A 51 12.84 74.09 -4.82
N VAL A 52 11.88 74.64 -4.09
CA VAL A 52 11.16 73.94 -3.02
C VAL A 52 10.45 72.72 -3.52
N ASP A 53 9.75 72.77 -4.68
CA ASP A 53 9.06 71.63 -5.27
C ASP A 53 10.03 70.55 -5.78
N LYS A 54 11.23 70.94 -6.21
CA LYS A 54 12.29 70.02 -6.59
C LYS A 54 12.90 69.32 -5.36
N GLU A 55 13.22 70.08 -4.31
CA GLU A 55 13.75 69.57 -3.05
C GLU A 55 12.77 68.64 -2.33
N ILE A 56 11.45 68.98 -2.35
CA ILE A 56 10.41 68.10 -1.82
C ILE A 56 10.37 66.77 -2.58
N ARG A 57 10.47 66.79 -3.93
CA ARG A 57 10.47 65.57 -4.70
C ARG A 57 11.74 64.70 -4.46
N GLU A 58 12.91 65.35 -4.34
CA GLU A 58 14.18 64.73 -4.03
C GLU A 58 14.14 64.15 -2.62
N ALA A 59 13.61 64.86 -1.62
CA ALA A 59 13.46 64.39 -0.25
C ALA A 59 12.45 63.20 -0.17
N ILE A 60 11.34 63.28 -0.88
CA ILE A 60 10.37 62.16 -0.96
C ILE A 60 11.01 60.94 -1.63
N ALA A 61 11.74 61.15 -2.73
CA ALA A 61 12.44 60.04 -3.40
C ALA A 61 13.55 59.43 -2.52
N ALA A 62 14.30 60.25 -1.84
CA ALA A 62 15.35 59.84 -0.91
C ALA A 62 14.82 59.00 0.28
N LEU A 63 13.58 59.21 0.69
CA LEU A 63 12.92 58.44 1.73
C LEU A 63 12.21 57.20 1.20
N LEU A 64 11.51 57.31 0.07
CA LEU A 64 10.71 56.22 -0.49
C LEU A 64 11.56 55.10 -1.12
N ILE A 65 12.59 55.44 -1.89
CA ILE A 65 13.41 54.44 -2.57
C ILE A 65 14.11 53.50 -1.60
N PRO A 66 14.85 53.98 -0.57
CA PRO A 66 15.45 53.11 0.41
C PRO A 66 14.44 52.32 1.22
N SER A 67 13.30 52.92 1.57
CA SER A 67 12.23 52.23 2.28
C SER A 67 11.68 51.06 1.48
N LEU A 68 11.43 51.22 0.16
CA LEU A 68 11.01 50.15 -0.73
C LEU A 68 12.07 49.06 -0.89
N VAL A 69 13.34 49.46 -1.03
CA VAL A 69 14.46 48.50 -1.10
C VAL A 69 14.57 47.68 0.18
N MET A 70 14.47 48.35 1.33
CA MET A 70 14.51 47.67 2.63
C MET A 70 13.33 46.73 2.84
N MET A 71 12.15 47.13 2.40
CA MET A 71 10.97 46.26 2.44
C MET A 71 11.19 45.01 1.55
N ALA A 72 11.68 45.22 0.34
CA ALA A 72 11.98 44.10 -0.59
C ALA A 72 13.04 43.14 -0.02
N VAL A 73 14.12 43.68 0.55
CA VAL A 73 15.17 42.87 1.21
C VAL A 73 14.60 42.12 2.40
N THR A 74 13.80 42.75 3.24
CA THR A 74 13.17 42.09 4.41
C THR A 74 12.25 40.95 3.98
N LEU A 75 11.43 41.17 2.96
CA LEU A 75 10.55 40.14 2.41
C LEU A 75 11.34 38.96 1.82
N LEU A 76 12.42 39.27 1.05
CA LEU A 76 13.28 38.24 0.50
C LEU A 76 13.97 37.40 1.57
N LEU A 77 14.56 38.04 2.58
CA LEU A 77 15.22 37.34 3.69
C LEU A 77 14.22 36.51 4.51
N SER A 78 13.01 37.05 4.75
CA SER A 78 11.94 36.30 5.43
C SER A 78 11.49 35.08 4.62
N TRP A 79 11.33 35.23 3.32
CA TRP A 79 10.98 34.13 2.42
C TRP A 79 12.05 33.04 2.41
N LEU A 80 13.33 33.42 2.34
CA LEU A 80 14.46 32.48 2.40
C LEU A 80 14.50 31.74 3.75
N ALA A 81 14.31 32.45 4.86
CA ALA A 81 14.31 31.88 6.21
C ALA A 81 13.16 30.85 6.38
N VAL A 82 11.95 31.23 5.97
CA VAL A 82 10.78 30.32 6.01
C VAL A 82 10.99 29.11 5.12
N SER A 83 11.47 29.32 3.89
CA SER A 83 11.71 28.21 2.96
C SER A 83 12.75 27.22 3.51
N TRP A 84 13.82 27.71 4.13
CA TRP A 84 14.84 26.86 4.75
C TRP A 84 14.30 26.06 5.93
N ILE A 85 13.44 26.65 6.75
CA ILE A 85 12.82 26.01 7.93
C ILE A 85 11.76 24.97 7.53
N VAL A 86 10.98 25.25 6.48
CA VAL A 86 9.89 24.36 6.03
C VAL A 86 10.39 23.20 5.19
N ARG A 87 11.52 23.34 4.52
CA ARG A 87 12.09 22.32 3.61
C ARG A 87 12.21 20.91 4.21
N PRO A 88 12.76 20.70 5.42
CA PRO A 88 12.85 19.35 6.00
C PRO A 88 11.48 18.75 6.36
N LEU A 89 10.48 19.57 6.68
CA LEU A 89 9.12 19.11 6.93
C LEU A 89 8.47 18.60 5.64
N ASN A 90 8.61 19.34 4.54
CA ASN A 90 8.13 18.91 3.23
C ASN A 90 8.83 17.63 2.75
N GLN A 91 10.12 17.47 3.05
CA GLN A 91 10.86 16.24 2.75
C GLN A 91 10.32 15.04 3.57
N LEU A 92 9.99 15.25 4.84
CA LEU A 92 9.38 14.22 5.69
C LEU A 92 8.02 13.80 5.12
N GLN A 93 7.18 14.78 4.78
CA GLN A 93 5.87 14.54 4.18
C GLN A 93 5.99 13.75 2.87
N ALA A 94 6.82 14.22 1.93
CA ALA A 94 7.01 13.55 0.64
C ALA A 94 7.55 12.12 0.76
N ARG A 95 8.42 11.86 1.75
CA ARG A 95 8.91 10.51 2.03
C ARG A 95 7.82 9.61 2.64
N LEU A 96 6.93 10.16 3.45
CA LEU A 96 5.79 9.43 4.01
C LEU A 96 4.74 9.09 2.94
N GLU A 97 4.38 10.06 2.09
CA GLU A 97 3.40 9.88 1.01
C GLU A 97 3.83 8.84 -0.04
N LYS A 98 5.13 8.80 -0.36
CA LYS A 98 5.68 7.83 -1.30
C LYS A 98 5.86 6.42 -0.73
N ARG A 99 5.58 6.21 0.55
CA ARG A 99 5.73 4.89 1.18
C ARG A 99 4.50 4.03 0.95
N SER A 100 4.75 2.79 0.59
CA SER A 100 3.71 1.76 0.69
C SER A 100 3.28 1.59 2.16
N PRO A 101 1.99 1.35 2.45
CA PRO A 101 1.48 1.11 3.81
C PRO A 101 2.22 0.01 4.58
N SER A 102 2.86 -0.90 3.87
CA SER A 102 3.63 -2.02 4.42
C SER A 102 5.10 -1.71 4.69
N ASN A 103 5.62 -0.58 4.20
CA ASN A 103 7.03 -0.21 4.37
C ASN A 103 7.27 0.46 5.72
N LEU A 104 7.65 -0.34 6.73
CA LEU A 104 7.94 0.10 8.09
C LEU A 104 9.44 0.33 8.35
N THR A 105 10.28 0.47 7.32
CA THR A 105 11.71 0.77 7.51
C THR A 105 11.88 2.14 8.19
N PRO A 106 12.92 2.35 9.01
CA PRO A 106 13.16 3.64 9.63
C PRO A 106 13.26 4.77 8.60
N ILE A 107 12.75 5.93 8.96
CA ILE A 107 12.93 7.15 8.17
C ILE A 107 14.23 7.78 8.64
N ASP A 108 15.13 8.02 7.70
CA ASP A 108 16.36 8.76 7.94
C ASP A 108 16.24 10.15 7.32
N ILE A 109 16.21 11.18 8.18
CA ILE A 109 16.22 12.59 7.78
C ILE A 109 17.31 13.28 8.56
N ASP A 110 18.33 13.74 7.84
CA ASP A 110 19.36 14.59 8.41
C ASP A 110 18.79 16.00 8.60
N SER A 111 18.45 16.33 9.83
CA SER A 111 17.94 17.64 10.22
C SER A 111 18.65 18.14 11.47
N SER A 112 19.15 19.38 11.39
CA SER A 112 19.72 20.07 12.56
C SER A 112 18.66 20.55 13.57
N MET A 113 17.37 20.41 13.24
CA MET A 113 16.24 20.88 14.05
C MET A 113 15.76 19.80 15.02
N THR A 114 15.71 20.13 16.30
CA THR A 114 15.31 19.22 17.39
C THR A 114 13.91 18.65 17.21
N GLU A 115 12.98 19.50 16.75
CA GLU A 115 11.57 19.15 16.58
C GLU A 115 11.40 18.11 15.47
N ILE A 116 12.05 18.29 14.32
CA ILE A 116 12.00 17.33 13.20
C ILE A 116 12.62 16.00 13.60
N THR A 117 13.78 16.06 14.27
CA THR A 117 14.45 14.85 14.78
C THR A 117 13.58 14.12 15.82
N SER A 118 12.87 14.86 16.68
CA SER A 118 11.97 14.28 17.68
C SER A 118 10.76 13.59 17.01
N ILE A 119 10.13 14.26 16.04
CA ILE A 119 9.01 13.69 15.26
C ILE A 119 9.48 12.42 14.53
N THR A 120 10.61 12.49 13.83
CA THR A 120 11.17 11.33 13.09
C THR A 120 11.47 10.16 14.03
N ARG A 121 12.03 10.45 15.22
CA ARG A 121 12.31 9.42 16.23
C ARG A 121 11.01 8.79 16.75
N THR A 122 9.99 9.58 17.03
CA THR A 122 8.68 9.07 17.49
C THR A 122 8.02 8.20 16.42
N LEU A 123 8.04 8.63 15.16
CA LEU A 123 7.55 7.83 14.02
C LEU A 123 8.31 6.52 13.88
N ASN A 124 9.64 6.54 13.93
CA ASN A 124 10.47 5.34 13.87
C ASN A 124 10.19 4.39 15.04
N HIS A 125 9.94 4.92 16.22
CA HIS A 125 9.53 4.10 17.37
C HIS A 125 8.16 3.47 17.16
N LEU A 126 7.19 4.19 16.58
CA LEU A 126 5.88 3.64 16.22
C LEU A 126 6.01 2.54 15.15
N PHE A 127 6.81 2.76 14.11
CA PHE A 127 7.08 1.75 13.09
C PHE A 127 7.72 0.49 13.67
N SER A 128 8.72 0.64 14.55
CA SER A 128 9.35 -0.48 15.24
C SER A 128 8.35 -1.26 16.10
N ARG A 129 7.49 -0.57 16.86
CA ARG A 129 6.43 -1.23 17.65
C ARG A 129 5.44 -1.97 16.76
N LEU A 130 4.97 -1.35 15.69
CA LEU A 130 4.06 -1.97 14.74
C LEU A 130 4.69 -3.21 14.09
N GLN A 131 5.94 -3.09 13.64
CA GLN A 131 6.71 -4.20 13.09
C GLN A 131 6.86 -5.36 14.09
N HIS A 132 7.15 -5.04 15.35
CA HIS A 132 7.26 -6.03 16.41
C HIS A 132 5.92 -6.72 16.68
N THR A 133 4.81 -5.96 16.77
CA THR A 133 3.46 -6.51 16.96
C THR A 133 3.06 -7.43 15.80
N LEU A 134 3.26 -7.01 14.58
CA LEU A 134 3.00 -7.83 13.39
C LEU A 134 3.87 -9.09 13.37
N ARG A 135 5.14 -8.99 13.81
CA ARG A 135 6.01 -10.16 13.92
C ARG A 135 5.57 -11.13 15.01
N GLN A 136 5.12 -10.64 16.16
CA GLN A 136 4.58 -11.49 17.24
C GLN A 136 3.29 -12.19 16.83
N GLU A 137 2.36 -11.48 16.18
CA GLU A 137 1.13 -12.07 15.64
C GLU A 137 1.43 -13.21 14.65
N ARG A 138 2.46 -13.03 13.84
CA ARG A 138 2.93 -14.01 12.87
C ARG A 138 3.54 -15.26 13.53
N LEU A 139 4.40 -15.07 14.52
CA LEU A 139 4.99 -16.18 15.29
C LEU A 139 3.90 -16.94 16.03
N PHE A 140 2.98 -16.23 16.68
CA PHE A 140 1.83 -16.84 17.35
C PHE A 140 1.00 -17.70 16.38
N THR A 141 0.72 -17.22 15.18
CA THR A 141 -0.03 -17.99 14.17
C THR A 141 0.76 -19.22 13.71
N ALA A 142 2.10 -19.11 13.57
CA ALA A 142 2.95 -20.24 13.19
C ALA A 142 3.04 -21.30 14.29
N ASP A 143 3.19 -20.86 15.54
CA ASP A 143 3.24 -21.75 16.71
C ASP A 143 1.88 -22.43 16.95
N ALA A 144 0.78 -21.66 16.87
CA ALA A 144 -0.57 -22.21 16.95
C ALA A 144 -0.82 -23.30 15.90
N ALA A 145 -0.20 -23.19 14.73
CA ALA A 145 -0.25 -24.22 13.69
C ALA A 145 0.33 -25.55 14.14
N HIS A 146 1.53 -25.48 14.67
CA HIS A 146 2.21 -26.70 15.16
C HIS A 146 1.45 -27.31 16.34
N GLU A 147 1.01 -26.46 17.27
CA GLU A 147 0.24 -26.88 18.45
C GLU A 147 -1.15 -27.44 18.12
N LEU A 148 -1.75 -27.05 17.00
CA LEU A 148 -3.01 -27.62 16.51
C LEU A 148 -2.81 -28.90 15.69
N ARG A 149 -1.74 -29.00 14.91
CA ARG A 149 -1.49 -30.17 14.06
C ARG A 149 -1.29 -31.44 14.89
N THR A 150 -0.54 -31.36 15.98
CA THR A 150 -0.22 -32.51 16.85
C THR A 150 -1.46 -33.15 17.44
N PRO A 151 -2.39 -32.46 18.17
CA PRO A 151 -3.59 -33.09 18.70
C PRO A 151 -4.55 -33.56 17.59
N LEU A 152 -4.67 -32.83 16.47
CA LEU A 152 -5.50 -33.25 15.35
C LEU A 152 -4.98 -34.54 14.70
N ALA A 153 -3.64 -34.69 14.53
CA ALA A 153 -3.04 -35.93 14.07
C ALA A 153 -3.28 -37.09 15.05
N GLY A 154 -3.25 -36.84 16.36
CA GLY A 154 -3.60 -37.84 17.38
C GLY A 154 -5.05 -38.29 17.29
N VAL A 155 -6.00 -37.32 17.11
CA VAL A 155 -7.41 -37.66 16.92
C VAL A 155 -7.62 -38.45 15.62
N ARG A 156 -6.96 -38.03 14.52
CA ARG A 156 -7.00 -38.75 13.23
C ARG A 156 -6.55 -40.19 13.37
N LEU A 157 -5.43 -40.41 14.00
CA LEU A 157 -4.89 -41.77 14.25
C LEU A 157 -5.88 -42.63 15.04
N HIS A 158 -6.50 -42.12 16.09
CA HIS A 158 -7.53 -42.82 16.85
C HIS A 158 -8.74 -43.21 16.00
N LEU A 159 -9.18 -42.28 15.15
CA LEU A 159 -10.31 -42.54 14.24
C LEU A 159 -9.97 -43.57 13.16
N GLU A 160 -8.75 -43.58 12.64
CA GLU A 160 -8.24 -44.64 11.73
C GLU A 160 -8.22 -46.01 12.39
N LEU A 161 -7.81 -46.11 13.66
CA LEU A 161 -7.87 -47.35 14.40
C LEU A 161 -9.31 -47.82 14.63
N MET A 162 -10.25 -46.91 14.89
CA MET A 162 -11.67 -47.22 14.98
C MET A 162 -12.24 -47.70 13.63
N GLU A 163 -11.84 -47.07 12.52
CA GLU A 163 -12.22 -47.48 11.17
C GLU A 163 -11.73 -48.89 10.86
N GLN A 164 -10.46 -49.20 11.17
CA GLN A 164 -9.90 -50.56 11.05
C GLN A 164 -10.61 -51.57 11.94
N SER A 165 -11.17 -51.13 13.06
CA SER A 165 -11.97 -51.97 13.97
C SER A 165 -13.41 -52.17 13.51
N GLY A 166 -13.80 -51.63 12.33
CA GLY A 166 -15.10 -51.82 11.72
C GLY A 166 -16.21 -50.90 12.24
N VAL A 167 -15.88 -49.74 12.83
CA VAL A 167 -16.85 -48.73 13.24
C VAL A 167 -17.30 -47.89 12.06
N PRO A 168 -18.56 -47.96 11.56
CA PRO A 168 -18.96 -47.36 10.31
C PRO A 168 -18.89 -45.82 10.29
N GLU A 169 -19.10 -45.16 11.45
CA GLU A 169 -19.05 -43.71 11.58
C GLU A 169 -17.62 -43.15 11.53
N ALA A 170 -16.60 -43.98 11.78
CA ALA A 170 -15.18 -43.55 11.85
C ALA A 170 -14.69 -42.99 10.50
N THR A 171 -15.05 -43.60 9.37
CA THR A 171 -14.70 -43.11 8.02
C THR A 171 -15.16 -41.67 7.79
N THR A 172 -16.38 -41.36 8.16
CA THR A 172 -16.92 -39.99 8.03
C THR A 172 -16.20 -39.00 8.92
N LEU A 173 -15.80 -39.42 10.13
CA LEU A 173 -15.07 -38.58 11.07
C LEU A 173 -13.62 -38.37 10.63
N VAL A 174 -12.94 -39.37 10.07
CA VAL A 174 -11.61 -39.23 9.46
C VAL A 174 -11.63 -38.19 8.36
N GLN A 175 -12.60 -38.26 7.43
CA GLN A 175 -12.73 -37.30 6.36
C GLN A 175 -12.97 -35.86 6.89
N ARG A 176 -13.72 -35.70 7.96
CA ARG A 176 -13.96 -34.37 8.59
C ARG A 176 -12.69 -33.82 9.25
N ILE A 177 -11.91 -34.67 9.91
CA ILE A 177 -10.64 -34.27 10.53
C ILE A 177 -9.64 -33.87 9.44
N ASP A 178 -9.51 -34.63 8.36
CA ASP A 178 -8.63 -34.32 7.23
C ASP A 178 -9.00 -32.96 6.60
N GLN A 179 -10.29 -32.70 6.44
CA GLN A 179 -10.77 -31.41 5.93
C GLN A 179 -10.44 -30.25 6.89
N LEU A 180 -10.55 -30.47 8.20
CA LEU A 180 -10.24 -29.49 9.23
C LEU A 180 -8.72 -29.20 9.26
N MET A 181 -7.90 -30.25 9.22
CA MET A 181 -6.44 -30.11 9.13
C MET A 181 -6.01 -29.32 7.89
N HIS A 182 -6.55 -29.66 6.74
CA HIS A 182 -6.30 -28.94 5.49
C HIS A 182 -6.68 -27.45 5.59
N THR A 183 -7.83 -27.16 6.19
CA THR A 183 -8.29 -25.78 6.40
C THR A 183 -7.35 -24.98 7.30
N VAL A 184 -6.90 -25.59 8.41
CA VAL A 184 -5.93 -24.99 9.34
C VAL A 184 -4.62 -24.72 8.59
N GLU A 185 -4.11 -25.68 7.82
CA GLU A 185 -2.88 -25.50 7.02
C GLU A 185 -2.98 -24.35 6.01
N GLN A 186 -4.10 -24.24 5.30
CA GLN A 186 -4.34 -23.13 4.37
C GLN A 186 -4.34 -21.77 5.07
N LEU A 187 -5.02 -21.64 6.21
CA LEU A 187 -5.04 -20.39 7.00
C LEU A 187 -3.64 -19.97 7.47
N LEU A 188 -2.86 -20.93 7.92
CA LEU A 188 -1.50 -20.70 8.39
C LEU A 188 -0.54 -20.34 7.27
N MET A 189 -0.70 -20.96 6.11
CA MET A 189 0.07 -20.62 4.91
C MET A 189 -0.22 -19.17 4.49
N LEU A 190 -1.47 -18.76 4.46
CA LEU A 190 -1.86 -17.37 4.17
C LEU A 190 -1.25 -16.37 5.15
N SER A 191 -1.23 -16.72 6.45
CA SER A 191 -0.61 -15.87 7.47
C SER A 191 0.91 -15.71 7.25
N ARG A 192 1.61 -16.77 6.85
CA ARG A 192 3.07 -16.75 6.62
C ARG A 192 3.46 -15.97 5.37
N VAL A 193 2.74 -16.15 4.27
CA VAL A 193 3.17 -15.61 2.97
C VAL A 193 2.78 -14.15 2.78
N GLY A 194 1.73 -13.67 3.45
CA GLY A 194 1.41 -12.24 3.49
C GLY A 194 2.56 -11.33 3.94
N GLN A 195 3.63 -11.92 4.48
CA GLN A 195 4.84 -11.23 4.95
C GLN A 195 5.78 -10.77 3.84
N ASN A 196 6.01 -11.60 2.83
CA ASN A 196 6.94 -11.28 1.74
C ASN A 196 6.37 -10.14 0.88
N PHE A 197 5.04 -10.12 0.70
CA PHE A 197 4.36 -9.04 -0.02
C PHE A 197 4.31 -7.72 0.75
N ALA A 198 4.32 -7.77 2.08
CA ALA A 198 4.39 -6.56 2.93
C ALA A 198 5.71 -5.79 2.76
N SER A 199 6.79 -6.45 2.32
CA SER A 199 8.07 -5.81 1.99
C SER A 199 8.14 -5.25 0.57
N GLY A 200 7.10 -5.43 -0.25
CA GLY A 200 7.07 -5.02 -1.65
C GLY A 200 7.93 -5.89 -2.56
N HIS A 201 8.36 -7.05 -2.09
CA HIS A 201 9.18 -7.96 -2.86
C HIS A 201 8.29 -8.96 -3.61
N TYR A 202 8.24 -8.80 -4.93
CA TYR A 202 7.49 -9.68 -5.84
C TYR A 202 8.48 -10.33 -6.81
N PRO A 203 8.90 -11.59 -6.57
CA PRO A 203 9.77 -12.29 -7.50
C PRO A 203 9.10 -12.46 -8.86
N GLN A 204 9.90 -12.44 -9.90
CA GLN A 204 9.43 -12.76 -11.25
C GLN A 204 9.18 -14.27 -11.34
N LEU A 205 8.07 -14.67 -11.95
CA LEU A 205 7.70 -16.06 -12.16
C LEU A 205 7.08 -16.24 -13.56
N GLU A 206 7.11 -17.47 -14.05
CA GLU A 206 6.41 -17.90 -15.28
C GLU A 206 5.09 -18.59 -14.92
N LEU A 207 3.97 -17.88 -15.09
CA LEU A 207 2.66 -18.32 -14.61
C LEU A 207 2.24 -19.68 -15.15
N ILE A 208 2.52 -19.93 -16.43
CA ILE A 208 2.02 -21.16 -17.08
C ILE A 208 2.81 -22.37 -16.59
N SER A 209 4.14 -22.33 -16.67
CA SER A 209 4.98 -23.47 -16.29
C SER A 209 5.02 -23.69 -14.77
N GLU A 210 5.18 -22.61 -13.99
CA GLU A 210 5.39 -22.72 -12.55
C GLU A 210 4.09 -22.85 -11.74
N VAL A 211 2.94 -22.39 -12.25
CA VAL A 211 1.67 -22.46 -11.53
C VAL A 211 0.70 -23.43 -12.18
N VAL A 212 0.36 -23.23 -13.47
CA VAL A 212 -0.68 -24.01 -14.11
C VAL A 212 -0.22 -25.43 -14.39
N LEU A 213 0.90 -25.60 -15.12
CA LEU A 213 1.39 -26.92 -15.51
C LEU A 213 1.97 -27.71 -14.33
N ALA A 214 2.58 -27.02 -13.36
CA ALA A 214 3.12 -27.65 -12.16
C ALA A 214 2.07 -28.41 -11.34
N GLN A 215 0.79 -27.99 -11.37
CA GLN A 215 -0.30 -28.64 -10.64
C GLN A 215 -1.20 -29.52 -11.51
N ARG A 216 -0.96 -29.54 -12.82
CA ARG A 216 -1.85 -30.25 -13.76
C ARG A 216 -2.11 -31.69 -13.39
N SER A 217 -1.08 -32.46 -13.04
CA SER A 217 -1.20 -33.87 -12.69
C SER A 217 -2.13 -34.06 -11.49
N GLU A 218 -1.86 -33.35 -10.40
CA GLU A 218 -2.64 -33.41 -9.15
C GLU A 218 -4.10 -33.01 -9.36
N LEU A 219 -4.33 -31.94 -10.13
CA LEU A 219 -5.69 -31.49 -10.45
C LEU A 219 -6.44 -32.51 -11.34
N CYS A 220 -5.78 -33.10 -12.31
CA CYS A 220 -6.38 -34.13 -13.14
C CYS A 220 -6.73 -35.39 -12.34
N GLU A 221 -5.87 -35.83 -11.44
CA GLU A 221 -6.13 -36.96 -10.54
C GLU A 221 -7.36 -36.70 -9.64
N MET A 222 -7.43 -35.51 -9.05
CA MET A 222 -8.58 -35.12 -8.25
C MET A 222 -9.89 -35.12 -9.04
N LEU A 223 -9.88 -34.58 -10.26
CA LEU A 223 -11.06 -34.50 -11.13
C LEU A 223 -11.50 -35.87 -11.63
N ALA A 224 -10.57 -36.79 -11.91
CA ALA A 224 -10.83 -38.14 -12.35
C ALA A 224 -11.67 -38.95 -11.36
N LEU A 225 -11.63 -38.64 -10.06
CA LEU A 225 -12.44 -39.30 -9.01
C LEU A 225 -13.96 -39.19 -9.29
N ARG A 226 -14.39 -38.13 -10.04
CA ARG A 226 -15.79 -37.94 -10.47
C ARG A 226 -15.97 -37.99 -11.98
N GLY A 227 -14.98 -38.54 -12.71
CA GLY A 227 -15.01 -38.60 -14.18
C GLY A 227 -14.96 -37.24 -14.87
N GLN A 228 -14.54 -36.20 -14.15
CA GLN A 228 -14.44 -34.85 -14.69
C GLN A 228 -13.10 -34.64 -15.41
N HIS A 229 -13.05 -33.69 -16.34
CA HIS A 229 -11.86 -33.43 -17.15
C HIS A 229 -11.42 -31.97 -17.06
N LEU A 230 -10.11 -31.74 -16.94
CA LEU A 230 -9.50 -30.40 -16.98
C LEU A 230 -9.15 -30.03 -18.44
N ARG A 231 -9.76 -28.97 -18.95
CA ARG A 231 -9.38 -28.33 -20.21
C ARG A 231 -8.54 -27.10 -19.96
N LEU A 232 -7.43 -26.95 -20.67
CA LEU A 232 -6.51 -25.82 -20.55
C LEU A 232 -6.54 -24.97 -21.83
N GLU A 233 -6.80 -23.68 -21.68
CA GLU A 233 -6.66 -22.68 -22.73
C GLU A 233 -5.72 -21.58 -22.22
N THR A 234 -4.42 -21.74 -22.53
CA THR A 234 -3.38 -20.86 -22.00
C THR A 234 -2.42 -20.44 -23.10
N PRO A 235 -1.81 -19.25 -23.01
CA PRO A 235 -0.66 -18.91 -23.84
C PRO A 235 0.50 -19.86 -23.54
N SER A 236 1.51 -19.88 -24.40
CA SER A 236 2.71 -20.71 -24.20
C SER A 236 3.54 -20.26 -23.02
N GLN A 237 3.62 -18.95 -22.78
CA GLN A 237 4.38 -18.31 -21.71
C GLN A 237 3.67 -17.04 -21.24
N LEU A 238 3.80 -16.74 -19.95
CA LEU A 238 3.28 -15.51 -19.34
C LEU A 238 4.09 -15.16 -18.10
N ALA A 239 5.04 -14.24 -18.24
CA ALA A 239 5.84 -13.75 -17.13
C ALA A 239 5.05 -12.72 -16.32
N MET A 240 5.09 -12.85 -14.99
CA MET A 240 4.49 -11.89 -14.06
C MET A 240 5.32 -11.82 -12.76
N HIS A 241 4.99 -10.87 -11.89
CA HIS A 241 5.56 -10.79 -10.56
C HIS A 241 4.56 -11.31 -9.51
N GLY A 242 5.00 -12.23 -8.66
CA GLY A 242 4.12 -12.83 -7.67
C GLY A 242 4.79 -13.96 -6.88
N ASP A 243 4.00 -14.68 -6.10
CA ASP A 243 4.43 -15.88 -5.38
C ASP A 243 3.78 -17.11 -5.99
N ALA A 244 4.61 -17.99 -6.60
CA ALA A 244 4.13 -19.19 -7.28
C ALA A 244 3.35 -20.12 -6.33
N MET A 245 3.73 -20.22 -5.06
CA MET A 245 3.09 -21.09 -4.07
C MET A 245 1.68 -20.60 -3.74
N LEU A 246 1.50 -19.29 -3.56
CA LEU A 246 0.17 -18.71 -3.34
C LEU A 246 -0.72 -18.82 -4.57
N LEU A 247 -0.17 -18.55 -5.74
CA LEU A 247 -0.95 -18.67 -6.98
C LEU A 247 -1.37 -20.12 -7.26
N ARG A 248 -0.54 -21.11 -6.91
CA ARG A 248 -0.93 -22.52 -6.93
C ARG A 248 -2.06 -22.80 -5.93
N LEU A 249 -1.96 -22.29 -4.70
CA LEU A 249 -3.01 -22.43 -3.70
C LEU A 249 -4.32 -21.80 -4.17
N MET A 250 -4.26 -20.63 -4.79
CA MET A 250 -5.42 -19.96 -5.39
C MET A 250 -6.07 -20.83 -6.48
N LEU A 251 -5.26 -21.31 -7.42
CA LEU A 251 -5.74 -22.14 -8.52
C LEU A 251 -6.38 -23.44 -8.01
N ARG A 252 -5.75 -24.12 -7.06
CA ARG A 252 -6.29 -25.31 -6.43
C ARG A 252 -7.66 -25.06 -5.79
N ASN A 253 -7.81 -23.99 -4.99
CA ASN A 253 -9.09 -23.63 -4.36
C ASN A 253 -10.19 -23.35 -5.39
N LEU A 254 -9.86 -22.71 -6.51
CA LEU A 254 -10.83 -22.47 -7.59
C LEU A 254 -11.26 -23.76 -8.28
N VAL A 255 -10.30 -24.64 -8.58
CA VAL A 255 -10.61 -25.93 -9.24
C VAL A 255 -11.31 -26.88 -8.27
N GLU A 256 -10.97 -26.92 -6.99
CA GLU A 256 -11.70 -27.68 -5.96
C GLU A 256 -13.17 -27.23 -5.84
N ASN A 257 -13.42 -25.91 -5.91
CA ASN A 257 -14.79 -25.40 -5.94
C ASN A 257 -15.51 -25.85 -7.21
N ALA A 258 -14.92 -25.71 -8.38
CA ALA A 258 -15.48 -26.19 -9.64
C ALA A 258 -15.77 -27.70 -9.61
N HIS A 259 -14.85 -28.52 -9.14
CA HIS A 259 -15.00 -29.96 -8.93
C HIS A 259 -16.20 -30.31 -8.05
N ARG A 260 -16.37 -29.60 -6.95
CA ARG A 260 -17.39 -29.84 -5.96
C ARG A 260 -18.81 -29.56 -6.47
N TYR A 261 -18.98 -28.43 -7.18
CA TYR A 261 -20.29 -27.96 -7.61
C TYR A 261 -20.69 -28.40 -9.01
N SER A 262 -19.74 -28.88 -9.82
CA SER A 262 -20.05 -29.42 -11.16
C SER A 262 -20.62 -30.83 -11.10
N PRO A 263 -21.46 -31.22 -12.08
CA PRO A 263 -21.90 -32.59 -12.28
C PRO A 263 -20.72 -33.55 -12.52
N GLU A 264 -20.95 -34.84 -12.27
CA GLU A 264 -20.02 -35.89 -12.67
C GLU A 264 -19.87 -35.94 -14.19
N GLY A 265 -18.69 -36.29 -14.68
CA GLY A 265 -18.38 -36.35 -16.12
C GLY A 265 -18.29 -35.01 -16.86
N SER A 266 -18.40 -33.86 -16.11
CA SER A 266 -18.32 -32.54 -16.74
C SER A 266 -16.90 -32.06 -16.99
N ASP A 267 -16.76 -31.08 -17.89
CA ASP A 267 -15.49 -30.39 -18.14
C ASP A 267 -15.36 -29.17 -17.25
N ILE A 268 -14.16 -28.95 -16.73
CA ILE A 268 -13.73 -27.72 -16.04
C ILE A 268 -12.69 -27.05 -16.92
N LEU A 269 -12.97 -25.80 -17.33
CA LEU A 269 -12.08 -25.04 -18.20
C LEU A 269 -11.25 -24.05 -17.38
N LEU A 270 -9.95 -24.21 -17.45
CA LEU A 270 -8.98 -23.21 -16.97
C LEU A 270 -8.46 -22.41 -18.16
N ARG A 271 -8.78 -21.14 -18.19
CA ARG A 271 -8.36 -20.20 -19.24
C ARG A 271 -7.46 -19.12 -18.65
N VAL A 272 -6.34 -18.85 -19.31
CA VAL A 272 -5.46 -17.73 -19.00
C VAL A 272 -5.30 -16.88 -20.26
N THR A 273 -5.55 -15.58 -20.12
CA THR A 273 -5.42 -14.59 -21.20
C THR A 273 -4.74 -13.32 -20.70
N LEU A 274 -4.10 -12.60 -21.59
CA LEU A 274 -3.68 -11.23 -21.29
C LEU A 274 -4.91 -10.31 -21.18
N SER A 275 -4.86 -9.33 -20.30
CA SER A 275 -5.88 -8.30 -20.22
C SER A 275 -5.82 -7.39 -21.45
N ALA A 276 -6.94 -6.77 -21.83
CA ALA A 276 -7.02 -5.90 -23.00
C ALA A 276 -6.09 -4.68 -22.96
N ASP A 277 -5.67 -4.26 -21.77
CA ASP A 277 -4.71 -3.20 -21.51
C ASP A 277 -3.24 -3.66 -21.50
N GLU A 278 -2.97 -4.96 -21.68
CA GLU A 278 -1.65 -5.61 -21.65
C GLU A 278 -0.88 -5.46 -20.33
N HIS A 279 -1.47 -4.83 -19.31
CA HIS A 279 -0.83 -4.61 -18.00
C HIS A 279 -1.20 -5.68 -16.97
N GLY A 280 -2.09 -6.60 -17.32
CA GLY A 280 -2.57 -7.67 -16.46
C GLY A 280 -2.81 -8.98 -17.18
N CYS A 281 -3.07 -10.03 -16.41
CA CYS A 281 -3.61 -11.29 -16.92
C CYS A 281 -4.95 -11.60 -16.26
N ILE A 282 -5.74 -12.39 -16.97
CA ILE A 282 -7.04 -12.88 -16.54
C ILE A 282 -6.94 -14.40 -16.47
N LEU A 283 -7.05 -14.94 -15.25
CA LEU A 283 -7.16 -16.37 -15.00
C LEU A 283 -8.61 -16.69 -14.69
N GLN A 284 -9.21 -17.57 -15.43
CA GLN A 284 -10.61 -17.97 -15.30
C GLN A 284 -10.70 -19.48 -15.05
N VAL A 285 -11.49 -19.86 -14.06
CA VAL A 285 -11.94 -21.23 -13.87
C VAL A 285 -13.44 -21.24 -14.13
N ILE A 286 -13.83 -22.00 -15.16
CA ILE A 286 -15.19 -22.05 -15.66
C ILE A 286 -15.72 -23.47 -15.45
N ASP A 287 -16.81 -23.58 -14.73
CA ASP A 287 -17.45 -24.84 -14.39
C ASP A 287 -18.83 -25.00 -15.04
N SER A 288 -19.43 -26.18 -14.88
CA SER A 288 -20.77 -26.52 -15.39
C SER A 288 -21.78 -26.71 -14.26
N GLY A 289 -21.54 -26.12 -13.10
CA GLY A 289 -22.39 -26.22 -11.91
C GLY A 289 -23.71 -25.45 -12.04
N PRO A 290 -24.47 -25.30 -10.94
CA PRO A 290 -25.75 -24.58 -10.97
C PRO A 290 -25.62 -23.06 -11.08
N GLY A 291 -24.38 -22.52 -10.98
CA GLY A 291 -24.17 -21.08 -10.88
C GLY A 291 -24.48 -20.51 -9.48
N ILE A 292 -24.57 -19.21 -9.40
CA ILE A 292 -24.82 -18.48 -8.15
C ILE A 292 -25.87 -17.39 -8.36
N ASP A 293 -26.45 -16.90 -7.27
CA ASP A 293 -27.14 -15.61 -7.27
C ASP A 293 -26.09 -14.48 -7.30
N GLU A 294 -25.95 -13.83 -8.46
CA GLU A 294 -24.94 -12.79 -8.68
C GLU A 294 -25.11 -11.59 -7.72
N SER A 295 -26.33 -11.36 -7.20
CA SER A 295 -26.59 -10.29 -6.21
C SER A 295 -25.91 -10.57 -4.86
N ARG A 296 -25.63 -11.85 -4.59
CA ARG A 296 -25.00 -12.33 -3.36
C ARG A 296 -23.55 -12.78 -3.55
N ALA A 297 -22.93 -12.48 -4.69
CA ALA A 297 -21.56 -12.88 -5.00
C ALA A 297 -20.54 -12.35 -3.98
N SER A 298 -20.76 -11.17 -3.40
CA SER A 298 -19.91 -10.60 -2.35
C SER A 298 -19.94 -11.40 -1.06
N GLU A 299 -21.09 -11.95 -0.68
CA GLU A 299 -21.24 -12.78 0.52
C GLU A 299 -20.41 -14.07 0.44
N LEU A 300 -20.24 -14.63 -0.77
CA LEU A 300 -19.46 -15.85 -1.00
C LEU A 300 -17.96 -15.68 -0.74
N THR A 301 -17.49 -14.45 -0.73
CA THR A 301 -16.09 -14.12 -0.44
C THR A 301 -15.82 -13.90 1.04
N GLU A 302 -16.86 -13.85 1.87
CA GLU A 302 -16.73 -13.75 3.33
C GLU A 302 -16.31 -15.10 3.94
N PRO A 303 -15.50 -15.07 5.02
CA PRO A 303 -15.06 -16.29 5.70
C PRO A 303 -16.27 -17.08 6.24
N PHE A 304 -16.23 -18.41 6.08
CA PHE A 304 -17.24 -19.35 6.60
C PHE A 304 -18.63 -19.19 5.98
N HIS A 305 -18.81 -18.33 4.98
CA HIS A 305 -20.08 -18.16 4.29
C HIS A 305 -20.28 -19.27 3.24
N ARG A 306 -21.50 -19.84 3.18
CA ARG A 306 -21.86 -20.94 2.27
C ARG A 306 -23.29 -20.77 1.81
N LEU A 307 -23.53 -20.80 0.51
CA LEU A 307 -24.88 -20.76 -0.07
C LEU A 307 -25.64 -22.08 0.09
N ASP A 308 -24.93 -23.20 -0.02
CA ASP A 308 -25.53 -24.52 0.11
C ASP A 308 -24.74 -25.41 1.07
N ARG A 309 -25.42 -25.88 2.11
CA ARG A 309 -24.85 -26.79 3.12
C ARG A 309 -24.80 -28.24 2.69
N ARG A 310 -25.45 -28.61 1.59
CA ARG A 310 -25.51 -29.98 1.08
C ARG A 310 -24.17 -30.46 0.52
N PHE A 311 -23.37 -29.54 -0.03
CA PHE A 311 -22.02 -29.82 -0.51
C PHE A 311 -21.02 -29.55 0.59
N GLY A 312 -20.28 -30.59 1.05
CA GLY A 312 -19.26 -30.46 2.10
C GLY A 312 -18.24 -29.33 1.80
N GLY A 313 -17.55 -28.80 2.81
CA GLY A 313 -16.51 -27.79 2.62
C GLY A 313 -16.44 -26.80 3.78
N SER A 314 -15.27 -26.14 3.98
CA SER A 314 -15.03 -25.20 5.08
C SER A 314 -15.68 -23.81 4.87
N GLY A 315 -16.04 -23.44 3.64
CA GLY A 315 -16.48 -22.08 3.30
C GLY A 315 -15.33 -21.06 3.27
N LEU A 316 -14.08 -21.54 3.25
CA LEU A 316 -12.88 -20.68 3.25
C LEU A 316 -12.21 -20.55 1.90
N GLY A 317 -12.49 -21.46 0.93
CA GLY A 317 -11.78 -21.51 -0.34
C GLY A 317 -11.80 -20.20 -1.12
N LEU A 318 -12.97 -19.59 -1.30
CA LEU A 318 -13.07 -18.29 -2.00
C LEU A 318 -12.49 -17.13 -1.19
N ASN A 319 -12.57 -17.14 0.13
CA ASN A 319 -11.91 -16.16 0.97
C ASN A 319 -10.39 -16.22 0.82
N ILE A 320 -9.83 -17.44 0.77
CA ILE A 320 -8.40 -17.67 0.47
C ILE A 320 -8.02 -17.09 -0.89
N VAL A 321 -8.84 -17.34 -1.92
CA VAL A 321 -8.64 -16.77 -3.26
C VAL A 321 -8.61 -15.24 -3.22
N VAL A 322 -9.60 -14.61 -2.57
CA VAL A 322 -9.65 -13.16 -2.43
C VAL A 322 -8.42 -12.62 -1.70
N ARG A 323 -8.01 -13.28 -0.62
CA ARG A 323 -6.84 -12.86 0.15
C ARG A 323 -5.55 -12.94 -0.66
N ILE A 324 -5.36 -14.01 -1.44
CA ILE A 324 -4.22 -14.16 -2.35
C ILE A 324 -4.23 -13.08 -3.44
N LEU A 325 -5.40 -12.82 -4.03
CA LEU A 325 -5.56 -11.75 -5.01
C LEU A 325 -5.24 -10.38 -4.43
N GLN A 326 -5.72 -10.06 -3.22
CA GLN A 326 -5.38 -8.81 -2.53
C GLN A 326 -3.87 -8.64 -2.33
N LEU A 327 -3.17 -9.72 -1.94
CA LEU A 327 -1.71 -9.73 -1.82
C LEU A 327 -1.02 -9.43 -3.16
N HIS A 328 -1.57 -9.92 -4.26
CA HIS A 328 -1.08 -9.67 -5.63
C HIS A 328 -1.69 -8.43 -6.29
N LYS A 329 -2.41 -7.59 -5.52
CA LYS A 329 -3.16 -6.41 -6.04
C LYS A 329 -4.15 -6.77 -7.15
N GLY A 330 -4.64 -8.00 -7.15
CA GLY A 330 -5.63 -8.51 -8.10
C GLY A 330 -7.06 -8.42 -7.56
N GLN A 331 -8.00 -8.85 -8.39
CA GLN A 331 -9.43 -8.82 -8.09
C GLN A 331 -10.13 -10.09 -8.55
N LEU A 332 -11.10 -10.59 -7.72
CA LEU A 332 -11.99 -11.68 -8.07
C LEU A 332 -13.33 -11.14 -8.57
N THR A 333 -13.83 -11.70 -9.66
CA THR A 333 -15.19 -11.49 -10.15
C THR A 333 -15.85 -12.84 -10.37
N LEU A 334 -17.03 -13.05 -9.79
CA LEU A 334 -17.84 -14.25 -9.97
C LEU A 334 -19.04 -13.91 -10.85
N ARG A 335 -19.22 -14.64 -11.96
CA ARG A 335 -20.35 -14.48 -12.90
C ARG A 335 -20.85 -15.82 -13.36
N ASN A 336 -22.14 -15.92 -13.59
CA ASN A 336 -22.70 -17.11 -14.24
C ASN A 336 -22.31 -17.20 -15.72
N ASN A 337 -22.16 -18.40 -16.20
CA ASN A 337 -21.89 -18.64 -17.63
C ASN A 337 -23.06 -18.17 -18.49
N ARG A 338 -22.75 -17.59 -19.64
CA ARG A 338 -23.74 -17.21 -20.67
C ARG A 338 -23.20 -17.55 -22.05
N PRO A 339 -23.88 -18.41 -22.87
CA PRO A 339 -25.08 -19.18 -22.55
C PRO A 339 -24.71 -20.47 -21.79
N GLY A 340 -25.55 -20.88 -20.83
CA GLY A 340 -25.46 -22.16 -20.15
C GLY A 340 -25.37 -22.09 -18.64
N PRO A 341 -25.50 -23.22 -17.94
CA PRO A 341 -25.29 -23.30 -16.51
C PRO A 341 -23.80 -23.22 -16.18
N GLY A 342 -23.49 -22.85 -14.94
CA GLY A 342 -22.13 -22.85 -14.41
C GLY A 342 -21.67 -21.50 -13.93
N LEU A 343 -20.54 -21.50 -13.26
CA LEU A 343 -19.89 -20.32 -12.70
C LEU A 343 -18.57 -20.07 -13.44
N ASN A 344 -18.30 -18.81 -13.71
CA ASN A 344 -17.00 -18.31 -14.15
C ASN A 344 -16.36 -17.51 -13.01
N ALA A 345 -15.35 -18.08 -12.36
CA ALA A 345 -14.52 -17.41 -11.40
C ALA A 345 -13.35 -16.74 -12.13
N CYS A 346 -13.41 -15.43 -12.27
CA CYS A 346 -12.48 -14.62 -13.02
C CYS A 346 -11.54 -13.87 -12.06
N CYS A 347 -10.25 -14.21 -12.10
CA CYS A 347 -9.18 -13.57 -11.34
C CYS A 347 -8.39 -12.64 -12.27
N ARG A 348 -8.42 -11.34 -12.00
CA ARG A 348 -7.57 -10.36 -12.68
C ARG A 348 -6.33 -10.11 -11.84
N LEU A 349 -5.15 -10.25 -12.42
CA LEU A 349 -3.85 -10.09 -11.77
C LEU A 349 -2.99 -9.11 -12.59
N PRO A 350 -2.30 -8.15 -11.96
CA PRO A 350 -1.32 -7.30 -12.63
C PRO A 350 -0.08 -8.11 -12.98
N LEU A 351 0.56 -7.81 -14.12
CA LEU A 351 1.85 -8.42 -14.49
C LEU A 351 2.98 -7.85 -13.66
N THR A 352 2.90 -6.56 -13.30
CA THR A 352 3.86 -5.88 -12.43
C THR A 352 3.14 -5.19 -11.27
N PRO A 353 3.73 -5.14 -10.06
CA PRO A 353 3.09 -4.52 -8.89
C PRO A 353 2.93 -3.00 -8.99
N GLN A 354 3.57 -2.36 -9.96
CA GLN A 354 3.61 -0.90 -10.14
C GLN A 354 2.43 -0.37 -10.98
N ASP A 355 1.71 -1.23 -11.69
CA ASP A 355 0.69 -0.82 -12.66
C ASP A 355 -0.67 -0.44 -12.04
N PHE A 356 -0.76 -0.42 -10.69
CA PHE A 356 -1.95 -0.02 -9.94
C PHE A 356 -1.59 0.95 -8.81
N GLY A 357 -1.20 2.17 -9.18
CA GLY A 357 -1.05 3.32 -8.28
C GLY A 357 -2.32 4.14 -8.21
#